data_4ce4f9c3b569435fea2d5ff1104615cb
#
_entry.id   4ce4f9c3b569435fea2d5ff1104615cb
#
_cell.length_a   1.000
_cell.length_b   1.000
_cell.length_c   1.000
_cell.angle_alpha   90.00
_cell.angle_beta   90.00
_cell.angle_gamma   90.00
#
_symmetry.space_group_name_H-M   'P 1'
#
loop_
_entity.id
_entity.type
_entity.pdbx_description
1 polymer ?
#
loop_
_entity_poly.entity_id
_entity_poly.type
_entity_poly.pdbx_seq_one_letter_code
_entity_poly.pdbx_strand_id
1 'polypeptide(L)'
;VRAFLGGRAVADTTSALLVWEVPYYPTYYFPLADVEEAALKATGATRHSPSRGDGLVHTVTSGTAEAADAALVYRDSPLEAVNGHVRFEWDAMDAWFEEDEEVFFHPRDPYTRVDILASTRHVRVEVDGVTVADSRSPHILFETGLPARFYLPKTDVRLDLLEPTDTVTHCPYKGSAEYWTVNGRKDLAWSYRTPLPESIKIAGLVAFYNEKLDIYVDGEPLERPKTKFS
;
A
#
# COMPACT_ATOMS: atom_id res chain seq x y z
N VAL A 1 5.29 -14.48 -10.34
CA VAL A 1 5.86 -13.28 -9.70
C VAL A 1 7.27 -13.06 -10.21
N ARG A 2 7.58 -11.82 -10.60
CA ARG A 2 8.91 -11.47 -11.13
C ARG A 2 9.48 -10.27 -10.40
N ALA A 3 10.80 -10.28 -10.17
CA ALA A 3 11.57 -9.16 -9.64
C ALA A 3 12.61 -8.71 -10.68
N PHE A 4 12.73 -7.42 -10.92
CA PHE A 4 13.60 -6.84 -11.93
C PHE A 4 14.69 -5.96 -11.33
N LEU A 5 15.92 -6.05 -11.90
CA LEU A 5 17.03 -5.16 -11.61
C LEU A 5 17.80 -4.89 -12.93
N GLY A 6 18.13 -3.62 -13.22
CA GLY A 6 18.80 -3.23 -14.46
C GLY A 6 17.98 -3.57 -15.72
N GLY A 7 16.64 -3.55 -15.60
CA GLY A 7 15.72 -3.88 -16.69
C GLY A 7 15.65 -5.37 -17.06
N ARG A 8 16.19 -6.27 -16.22
CA ARG A 8 16.13 -7.73 -16.40
C ARG A 8 15.51 -8.40 -15.20
N ALA A 9 14.75 -9.48 -15.45
CA ALA A 9 14.24 -10.31 -14.37
C ALA A 9 15.42 -11.03 -13.68
N VAL A 10 15.58 -10.82 -12.38
CA VAL A 10 16.55 -11.53 -11.53
C VAL A 10 15.90 -12.75 -10.85
N ALA A 11 14.59 -12.77 -10.79
CA ALA A 11 13.79 -13.91 -10.34
C ALA A 11 12.47 -13.95 -11.11
N ASP A 12 12.04 -15.16 -11.48
CA ASP A 12 10.75 -15.42 -12.14
C ASP A 12 10.19 -16.76 -11.65
N THR A 13 9.07 -16.72 -10.93
CA THR A 13 8.50 -17.93 -10.32
C THR A 13 6.98 -17.96 -10.35
N THR A 14 6.40 -19.12 -10.45
CA THR A 14 4.98 -19.41 -10.20
C THR A 14 4.72 -19.95 -8.78
N SER A 15 5.77 -20.06 -7.96
CA SER A 15 5.73 -20.70 -6.63
C SER A 15 6.25 -19.78 -5.52
N ALA A 16 6.13 -18.46 -5.69
CA ALA A 16 6.50 -17.53 -4.63
C ALA A 16 5.69 -17.78 -3.36
N LEU A 17 6.37 -17.71 -2.20
CA LEU A 17 5.67 -17.66 -0.93
C LEU A 17 5.31 -16.23 -0.57
N LEU A 18 4.16 -16.04 0.04
CA LEU A 18 3.77 -14.81 0.72
C LEU A 18 4.05 -14.96 2.21
N VAL A 19 4.94 -14.14 2.74
CA VAL A 19 5.34 -14.19 4.16
C VAL A 19 5.03 -12.84 4.81
N TRP A 20 4.15 -12.85 5.82
CA TRP A 20 3.84 -11.64 6.59
C TRP A 20 4.94 -11.38 7.63
N GLU A 21 5.94 -10.60 7.24
CA GLU A 21 7.01 -10.11 8.13
C GLU A 21 6.48 -9.03 9.07
N VAL A 22 5.48 -8.31 8.62
CA VAL A 22 4.69 -7.32 9.37
C VAL A 22 3.20 -7.66 9.21
N PRO A 23 2.33 -7.24 10.15
CA PRO A 23 0.92 -7.65 10.14
C PRO A 23 0.07 -7.00 9.04
N TYR A 24 0.64 -6.13 8.22
CA TYR A 24 -0.12 -5.27 7.30
C TYR A 24 -0.08 -5.72 5.84
N TYR A 25 1.00 -6.42 5.41
CA TYR A 25 1.18 -6.90 4.04
C TYR A 25 2.24 -8.00 3.99
N PRO A 26 2.18 -8.88 2.97
CA PRO A 26 3.19 -9.92 2.78
C PRO A 26 4.46 -9.39 2.11
N THR A 27 5.48 -10.22 2.10
CA THR A 27 6.71 -10.08 1.34
C THR A 27 6.86 -11.30 0.44
N TYR A 28 7.34 -11.15 -0.80
CA TYR A 28 7.62 -12.27 -1.69
C TYR A 28 8.91 -12.99 -1.27
N TYR A 29 8.82 -14.32 -1.22
CA TYR A 29 9.95 -15.22 -1.08
C TYR A 29 10.01 -16.13 -2.30
N PHE A 30 11.11 -16.09 -3.02
CA PHE A 30 11.34 -16.82 -4.26
C PHE A 30 12.10 -18.10 -3.98
N PRO A 31 11.71 -19.26 -4.54
CA PRO A 31 12.56 -20.45 -4.54
C PRO A 31 13.91 -20.10 -5.17
N LEU A 32 15.02 -20.51 -4.55
CA LEU A 32 16.37 -20.25 -5.10
C LEU A 32 16.57 -20.83 -6.50
N ALA A 33 15.84 -21.90 -6.83
CA ALA A 33 15.88 -22.51 -8.17
C ALA A 33 15.31 -21.60 -9.27
N ASP A 34 14.48 -20.63 -8.91
CA ASP A 34 13.81 -19.71 -9.84
C ASP A 34 14.47 -18.31 -9.86
N VAL A 35 15.64 -18.22 -9.25
CA VAL A 35 16.48 -17.00 -9.24
C VAL A 35 17.69 -17.21 -10.14
N GLU A 36 18.04 -16.21 -10.94
CA GLU A 36 19.22 -16.27 -11.80
C GLU A 36 20.47 -16.47 -10.92
N GLU A 37 21.19 -17.57 -11.10
CA GLU A 37 22.31 -17.99 -10.23
C GLU A 37 23.38 -16.90 -10.12
N ALA A 38 23.67 -16.21 -11.22
CA ALA A 38 24.64 -15.13 -11.28
C ALA A 38 24.16 -13.84 -10.59
N ALA A 39 22.87 -13.76 -10.26
CA ALA A 39 22.30 -12.56 -9.66
C ALA A 39 22.63 -12.42 -8.15
N LEU A 40 22.98 -13.48 -7.46
CA LEU A 40 23.22 -13.47 -6.03
C LEU A 40 24.70 -13.62 -5.68
N LYS A 41 25.29 -12.56 -5.10
CA LYS A 41 26.68 -12.58 -4.58
C LYS A 41 26.65 -12.53 -3.07
N ALA A 42 27.13 -13.60 -2.41
CA ALA A 42 27.21 -13.66 -0.97
C ALA A 42 28.18 -12.59 -0.43
N THR A 43 27.75 -11.85 0.59
CA THR A 43 28.58 -10.83 1.26
C THR A 43 29.37 -11.38 2.45
N GLY A 44 28.98 -12.57 2.95
CA GLY A 44 29.48 -13.16 4.19
C GLY A 44 28.79 -12.62 5.45
N ALA A 45 27.91 -11.64 5.32
CA ALA A 45 27.14 -11.10 6.44
C ALA A 45 25.83 -11.90 6.66
N THR A 46 25.27 -11.79 7.85
CA THR A 46 23.96 -12.33 8.22
C THR A 46 23.08 -11.22 8.82
N ARG A 47 21.77 -11.37 8.63
CA ARG A 47 20.75 -10.53 9.28
C ARG A 47 19.81 -11.42 10.07
N HIS A 48 19.73 -11.21 11.37
CA HIS A 48 18.89 -12.00 12.27
C HIS A 48 17.44 -11.49 12.30
N SER A 49 16.51 -12.43 12.28
CA SER A 49 15.09 -12.20 12.54
C SER A 49 14.60 -13.14 13.63
N PRO A 50 13.89 -12.63 14.67
CA PRO A 50 13.39 -13.48 15.76
C PRO A 50 12.49 -14.63 15.31
N SER A 51 11.75 -14.48 14.21
CA SER A 51 10.83 -15.48 13.68
C SER A 51 11.41 -16.34 12.56
N ARG A 52 12.41 -15.85 11.83
CA ARG A 52 12.97 -16.52 10.64
C ARG A 52 14.43 -16.95 10.82
N GLY A 53 15.06 -16.58 11.94
CA GLY A 53 16.46 -16.88 12.17
C GLY A 53 17.40 -16.03 11.30
N ASP A 54 18.55 -16.58 10.92
CA ASP A 54 19.60 -15.89 10.19
C ASP A 54 19.40 -15.98 8.68
N GLY A 55 19.17 -14.85 8.04
CA GLY A 55 19.21 -14.68 6.59
C GLY A 55 20.61 -14.32 6.13
N LEU A 56 21.15 -15.07 5.17
CA LEU A 56 22.45 -14.78 4.55
C LEU A 56 22.32 -13.60 3.59
N VAL A 57 23.06 -12.54 3.84
CA VAL A 57 22.99 -11.30 3.06
C VAL A 57 23.69 -11.46 1.72
N HIS A 58 23.02 -11.02 0.66
CA HIS A 58 23.56 -11.04 -0.71
C HIS A 58 23.37 -9.68 -1.38
N THR A 59 24.36 -9.29 -2.16
CA THR A 59 24.25 -8.26 -3.19
C THR A 59 23.54 -8.88 -4.38
N VAL A 60 22.60 -8.15 -4.97
CA VAL A 60 21.90 -8.55 -6.20
C VAL A 60 22.57 -7.86 -7.40
N THR A 61 22.86 -8.61 -8.46
CA THR A 61 23.50 -8.08 -9.67
C THR A 61 22.76 -8.51 -10.92
N SER A 62 22.67 -7.60 -11.90
CA SER A 62 22.07 -7.90 -13.21
C SER A 62 22.74 -7.02 -14.28
N GLY A 63 23.53 -7.63 -15.16
CA GLY A 63 24.36 -6.88 -16.12
C GLY A 63 25.33 -5.93 -15.42
N THR A 64 25.15 -4.64 -15.60
CA THR A 64 25.94 -3.58 -14.93
C THR A 64 25.25 -3.02 -13.68
N ALA A 65 24.01 -3.40 -13.42
CA ALA A 65 23.25 -2.97 -12.24
C ALA A 65 23.66 -3.81 -11.02
N GLU A 66 23.77 -3.16 -9.88
CA GLU A 66 24.10 -3.77 -8.60
C GLU A 66 23.32 -3.12 -7.48
N ALA A 67 22.67 -3.94 -6.63
CA ALA A 67 21.98 -3.54 -5.43
C ALA A 67 22.65 -4.22 -4.23
N ALA A 68 23.40 -3.46 -3.43
CA ALA A 68 24.14 -3.96 -2.30
C ALA A 68 23.18 -4.38 -1.16
N ASP A 69 23.49 -5.52 -0.48
CA ASP A 69 22.74 -6.06 0.65
C ASP A 69 21.22 -6.21 0.41
N ALA A 70 20.86 -6.43 -0.85
CA ALA A 70 19.47 -6.36 -1.34
C ALA A 70 18.72 -7.71 -1.29
N ALA A 71 19.35 -8.79 -0.85
CA ALA A 71 18.67 -10.07 -0.71
C ALA A 71 19.07 -10.82 0.56
N LEU A 72 18.11 -11.58 1.10
CA LEU A 72 18.31 -12.49 2.22
C LEU A 72 17.97 -13.91 1.80
N VAL A 73 18.95 -14.81 1.86
CA VAL A 73 18.77 -16.24 1.57
C VAL A 73 18.65 -17.01 2.87
N TYR A 74 17.59 -17.83 2.99
CA TYR A 74 17.33 -18.66 4.15
C TYR A 74 17.64 -20.12 3.85
N ARG A 75 18.47 -20.76 4.72
CA ARG A 75 18.88 -22.16 4.58
C ARG A 75 18.60 -23.00 5.82
N ASP A 76 18.59 -22.37 6.98
CA ASP A 76 18.39 -23.01 8.29
C ASP A 76 17.49 -22.10 9.16
N SER A 77 16.31 -21.82 8.65
CA SER A 77 15.30 -21.01 9.31
C SER A 77 14.43 -21.88 10.23
N PRO A 78 14.07 -21.42 11.44
CA PRO A 78 13.04 -22.07 12.26
C PRO A 78 11.66 -22.08 11.59
N LEU A 79 11.42 -21.19 10.65
CA LEU A 79 10.27 -21.23 9.76
C LEU A 79 10.64 -22.09 8.53
N GLU A 80 10.45 -23.40 8.63
CA GLU A 80 10.91 -24.38 7.63
C GLU A 80 10.50 -24.04 6.19
N ALA A 81 9.31 -23.45 6.01
CA ALA A 81 8.78 -23.12 4.69
C ALA A 81 9.65 -22.13 3.90
N VAL A 82 10.44 -21.28 4.56
CA VAL A 82 11.30 -20.31 3.85
C VAL A 82 12.70 -20.86 3.54
N ASN A 83 13.02 -22.07 3.99
CA ASN A 83 14.31 -22.68 3.66
C ASN A 83 14.40 -22.95 2.15
N GLY A 84 15.54 -22.63 1.56
CA GLY A 84 15.73 -22.68 0.11
C GLY A 84 15.08 -21.53 -0.66
N HIS A 85 14.68 -20.47 0.03
CA HIS A 85 14.12 -19.27 -0.58
C HIS A 85 15.00 -18.05 -0.37
N VAL A 86 14.84 -17.07 -1.23
CA VAL A 86 15.41 -15.74 -1.14
C VAL A 86 14.30 -14.70 -1.07
N ARG A 87 14.50 -13.70 -0.25
CA ARG A 87 13.69 -12.50 -0.16
C ARG A 87 14.54 -11.31 -0.62
N PHE A 88 14.02 -10.52 -1.56
CA PHE A 88 14.65 -9.28 -2.00
C PHE A 88 14.10 -8.09 -1.21
N GLU A 89 14.94 -7.05 -1.02
CA GLU A 89 14.51 -5.76 -0.51
C GLU A 89 13.63 -5.07 -1.57
N TRP A 90 12.44 -4.66 -1.18
CA TRP A 90 11.45 -4.11 -2.12
C TRP A 90 12.00 -2.92 -2.91
N ASP A 91 12.52 -1.91 -2.19
CA ASP A 91 13.00 -0.66 -2.75
C ASP A 91 14.36 -0.76 -3.47
N ALA A 92 15.01 -1.92 -3.38
CA ALA A 92 16.27 -2.18 -4.06
C ALA A 92 16.09 -2.77 -5.47
N MET A 93 14.88 -3.17 -5.82
CA MET A 93 14.53 -3.66 -7.15
C MET A 93 13.87 -2.55 -7.96
N ASP A 94 14.06 -2.58 -9.29
CA ASP A 94 13.50 -1.57 -10.20
C ASP A 94 11.98 -1.70 -10.35
N ALA A 95 11.48 -2.95 -10.41
CA ALA A 95 10.07 -3.24 -10.64
C ALA A 95 9.70 -4.65 -10.18
N TRP A 96 8.41 -4.82 -9.88
CA TRP A 96 7.81 -6.08 -9.47
C TRP A 96 6.57 -6.36 -10.30
N PHE A 97 6.36 -7.62 -10.67
CA PHE A 97 5.20 -8.01 -11.45
C PHE A 97 4.52 -9.26 -10.88
N GLU A 98 3.20 -9.24 -10.87
CA GLU A 98 2.34 -10.42 -10.80
C GLU A 98 1.75 -10.62 -12.19
N GLU A 99 1.99 -11.76 -12.84
CA GLU A 99 1.74 -11.95 -14.27
C GLU A 99 2.35 -10.79 -15.09
N ASP A 100 1.55 -10.08 -15.89
CA ASP A 100 1.99 -8.92 -16.67
C ASP A 100 1.58 -7.58 -16.05
N GLU A 101 1.13 -7.60 -14.79
CA GLU A 101 0.72 -6.42 -14.04
C GLU A 101 1.82 -5.98 -13.07
N GLU A 102 2.21 -4.72 -13.13
CA GLU A 102 3.18 -4.15 -12.20
C GLU A 102 2.57 -3.97 -10.82
N VAL A 103 3.30 -4.41 -9.80
CA VAL A 103 2.93 -4.29 -8.38
C VAL A 103 3.70 -3.14 -7.76
N PHE A 104 2.98 -2.16 -7.23
CA PHE A 104 3.56 -0.96 -6.64
C PHE A 104 3.51 -1.01 -5.10
N PHE A 105 4.54 -0.45 -4.45
CA PHE A 105 4.65 -0.15 -3.01
C PHE A 105 4.88 -1.36 -2.09
N HIS A 106 4.22 -2.47 -2.29
CA HIS A 106 4.41 -3.76 -1.61
C HIS A 106 3.48 -4.82 -2.24
N PRO A 107 3.73 -6.11 -2.02
CA PRO A 107 2.83 -7.18 -2.44
C PRO A 107 1.41 -6.95 -1.95
N ARG A 108 0.42 -7.27 -2.80
CA ARG A 108 -0.98 -7.24 -2.39
C ARG A 108 -1.28 -8.42 -1.45
N ASP A 109 -2.01 -8.14 -0.38
CA ASP A 109 -2.51 -9.18 0.50
C ASP A 109 -3.75 -9.84 -0.14
N PRO A 110 -3.72 -11.13 -0.45
CA PRO A 110 -4.85 -11.83 -1.09
C PRO A 110 -6.09 -11.92 -0.19
N TYR A 111 -5.96 -11.64 1.10
CA TYR A 111 -7.08 -11.62 2.05
C TYR A 111 -7.65 -10.21 2.26
N THR A 112 -7.03 -9.19 1.69
CA THR A 112 -7.55 -7.82 1.74
C THR A 112 -8.52 -7.59 0.58
N ARG A 113 -9.76 -7.22 0.95
CA ARG A 113 -10.81 -6.86 0.01
C ARG A 113 -11.06 -5.36 0.06
N VAL A 114 -11.24 -4.75 -1.11
CA VAL A 114 -11.64 -3.34 -1.27
C VAL A 114 -12.90 -3.31 -2.13
N ASP A 115 -14.01 -2.87 -1.54
CA ASP A 115 -15.27 -2.65 -2.27
C ASP A 115 -15.59 -1.17 -2.31
N ILE A 116 -16.01 -0.67 -3.48
CA ILE A 116 -16.41 0.72 -3.67
C ILE A 116 -17.84 0.75 -4.22
N LEU A 117 -18.76 1.28 -3.41
CA LEU A 117 -20.19 1.30 -3.72
C LEU A 117 -20.69 2.74 -3.82
N ALA A 118 -21.36 3.07 -4.91
CA ALA A 118 -22.12 4.31 -5.02
C ALA A 118 -23.29 4.29 -4.02
N SER A 119 -23.58 5.42 -3.41
CA SER A 119 -24.60 5.54 -2.39
C SER A 119 -25.38 6.85 -2.56
N THR A 120 -26.63 6.86 -2.08
CA THR A 120 -27.49 8.05 -2.00
C THR A 120 -27.63 8.56 -0.57
N ARG A 121 -26.84 8.02 0.37
CA ARG A 121 -26.85 8.49 1.76
C ARG A 121 -26.36 9.93 1.82
N HIS A 122 -26.95 10.70 2.73
CA HIS A 122 -26.52 12.06 2.98
C HIS A 122 -25.28 12.05 3.88
N VAL A 123 -24.15 12.50 3.36
CA VAL A 123 -22.89 12.59 4.11
C VAL A 123 -22.48 14.05 4.25
N ARG A 124 -22.34 14.50 5.49
CA ARG A 124 -21.85 15.84 5.85
C ARG A 124 -20.59 15.73 6.67
N VAL A 125 -19.59 16.54 6.36
CA VAL A 125 -18.30 16.58 7.06
C VAL A 125 -18.08 17.95 7.66
N GLU A 126 -17.69 18.00 8.93
CA GLU A 126 -17.39 19.22 9.66
C GLU A 126 -15.97 19.21 10.23
N VAL A 127 -15.34 20.37 10.20
CA VAL A 127 -14.04 20.66 10.82
C VAL A 127 -14.24 21.86 11.74
N ASP A 128 -14.05 21.64 13.04
CA ASP A 128 -14.21 22.70 14.07
C ASP A 128 -15.55 23.47 13.96
N GLY A 129 -16.64 22.72 13.70
CA GLY A 129 -17.99 23.26 13.54
C GLY A 129 -18.29 23.92 12.20
N VAL A 130 -17.34 23.89 11.24
CA VAL A 130 -17.52 24.41 9.88
C VAL A 130 -17.81 23.25 8.95
N THR A 131 -18.94 23.28 8.23
CA THR A 131 -19.24 22.30 7.18
C THR A 131 -18.30 22.48 6.00
N VAL A 132 -17.48 21.47 5.72
CA VAL A 132 -16.49 21.45 4.64
C VAL A 132 -16.92 20.60 3.46
N ALA A 133 -17.88 19.69 3.65
CA ALA A 133 -18.50 18.92 2.58
C ALA A 133 -19.93 18.51 2.95
N ASP A 134 -20.82 18.47 1.95
CA ASP A 134 -22.23 18.07 2.09
C ASP A 134 -22.69 17.40 0.80
N SER A 135 -22.88 16.08 0.82
CA SER A 135 -23.13 15.29 -0.40
C SER A 135 -24.25 14.27 -0.22
N ARG A 136 -24.99 14.04 -1.30
CA ARG A 136 -25.96 12.94 -1.46
C ARG A 136 -25.55 11.95 -2.55
N SER A 137 -24.29 12.01 -2.97
CA SER A 137 -23.73 11.13 -4.01
C SER A 137 -22.35 10.58 -3.59
N PRO A 138 -22.20 10.11 -2.33
CA PRO A 138 -20.93 9.55 -1.91
C PRO A 138 -20.66 8.22 -2.61
N HIS A 139 -19.37 7.89 -2.76
CA HIS A 139 -18.93 6.52 -2.93
C HIS A 139 -18.36 6.04 -1.58
N ILE A 140 -18.87 4.93 -1.09
CA ILE A 140 -18.41 4.35 0.19
C ILE A 140 -17.42 3.25 -0.13
N LEU A 141 -16.22 3.39 0.40
CA LEU A 141 -15.16 2.39 0.28
C LEU A 141 -15.08 1.57 1.57
N PHE A 142 -15.17 0.25 1.42
CA PHE A 142 -15.01 -0.74 2.47
C PHE A 142 -13.71 -1.50 2.23
N GLU A 143 -12.79 -1.45 3.18
CA GLU A 143 -11.49 -2.12 3.11
C GLU A 143 -11.32 -3.01 4.33
N THR A 144 -10.86 -4.25 4.13
CA THR A 144 -10.61 -5.20 5.22
C THR A 144 -9.74 -4.58 6.31
N GLY A 145 -10.22 -4.61 7.57
CA GLY A 145 -9.48 -4.09 8.73
C GLY A 145 -9.48 -2.57 8.89
N LEU A 146 -10.18 -1.82 8.03
CA LEU A 146 -10.29 -0.36 8.13
C LEU A 146 -11.75 0.10 8.22
N PRO A 147 -12.02 1.28 8.82
CA PRO A 147 -13.36 1.85 8.81
C PRO A 147 -13.78 2.25 7.39
N ALA A 148 -15.09 2.25 7.14
CA ALA A 148 -15.63 2.75 5.88
C ALA A 148 -15.17 4.19 5.62
N ARG A 149 -14.79 4.48 4.37
CA ARG A 149 -14.38 5.81 3.90
C ARG A 149 -15.41 6.37 2.94
N PHE A 150 -15.76 7.63 3.13
CA PHE A 150 -16.71 8.34 2.29
C PHE A 150 -15.94 9.23 1.32
N TYR A 151 -16.04 8.90 0.03
CA TYR A 151 -15.46 9.65 -1.06
C TYR A 151 -16.55 10.51 -1.70
N LEU A 152 -16.36 11.82 -1.69
CA LEU A 152 -17.38 12.81 -2.07
C LEU A 152 -16.98 13.50 -3.38
N PRO A 153 -17.93 13.81 -4.27
CA PRO A 153 -17.68 14.63 -5.44
C PRO A 153 -17.07 15.99 -5.05
N LYS A 154 -16.09 16.48 -5.80
CA LYS A 154 -15.49 17.80 -5.55
C LYS A 154 -16.48 18.94 -5.59
N THR A 155 -17.58 18.79 -6.35
CA THR A 155 -18.70 19.74 -6.41
C THR A 155 -19.43 19.92 -5.09
N ASP A 156 -19.36 18.93 -4.22
CA ASP A 156 -20.04 18.88 -2.93
C ASP A 156 -19.07 19.20 -1.77
N VAL A 157 -17.85 19.62 -2.11
CA VAL A 157 -16.77 19.98 -1.16
C VAL A 157 -16.45 21.45 -1.26
N ARG A 158 -16.29 22.12 -0.13
CA ARG A 158 -15.84 23.51 -0.03
C ARG A 158 -14.34 23.60 -0.35
N LEU A 159 -14.03 23.57 -1.67
CA LEU A 159 -12.65 23.61 -2.16
C LEU A 159 -11.93 24.91 -1.77
N ASP A 160 -12.69 25.97 -1.49
CA ASP A 160 -12.17 27.25 -0.97
C ASP A 160 -11.57 27.14 0.46
N LEU A 161 -11.88 26.04 1.19
CA LEU A 161 -11.33 25.73 2.51
C LEU A 161 -10.22 24.66 2.46
N LEU A 162 -9.84 24.21 1.26
CA LEU A 162 -8.83 23.19 1.02
C LEU A 162 -7.57 23.79 0.41
N GLU A 163 -6.43 23.62 1.08
CA GLU A 163 -5.12 24.04 0.59
C GLU A 163 -4.28 22.79 0.29
N PRO A 164 -3.73 22.61 -0.93
CA PRO A 164 -2.92 21.43 -1.26
C PRO A 164 -1.67 21.37 -0.38
N THR A 165 -1.22 20.17 -0.06
CA THR A 165 0.04 19.91 0.64
C THR A 165 0.99 19.10 -0.24
N ASP A 166 2.28 19.03 0.12
CA ASP A 166 3.27 18.20 -0.56
C ASP A 166 3.22 16.73 -0.11
N THR A 167 2.26 16.39 0.78
CA THR A 167 2.10 15.03 1.28
C THR A 167 1.56 14.13 0.19
N VAL A 168 2.26 13.01 -0.06
CA VAL A 168 1.83 11.93 -0.95
C VAL A 168 1.96 10.62 -0.19
N THR A 169 0.93 9.78 -0.27
CA THR A 169 1.00 8.41 0.24
C THR A 169 0.64 7.41 -0.84
N HIS A 170 1.04 6.18 -0.62
CA HIS A 170 0.92 5.12 -1.61
C HIS A 170 0.15 3.92 -1.04
N CYS A 171 -0.68 3.31 -1.89
CA CYS A 171 -1.48 2.14 -1.57
C CYS A 171 -1.49 1.17 -2.77
N PRO A 172 -1.15 -0.12 -2.60
CA PRO A 172 -1.10 -1.08 -3.70
C PRO A 172 -2.48 -1.43 -4.29
N TYR A 173 -3.56 -1.04 -3.62
CA TYR A 173 -4.94 -1.25 -4.07
C TYR A 173 -5.56 0.00 -4.72
N LYS A 174 -5.07 1.19 -4.35
CA LYS A 174 -5.68 2.47 -4.74
C LYS A 174 -4.76 3.37 -5.56
N GLY A 175 -3.45 3.21 -5.45
CA GLY A 175 -2.45 4.07 -6.10
C GLY A 175 -1.92 5.16 -5.19
N SER A 176 -1.59 6.33 -5.76
CA SER A 176 -1.02 7.46 -5.03
C SER A 176 -2.09 8.48 -4.65
N ALA A 177 -2.13 8.86 -3.39
CA ALA A 177 -3.04 9.86 -2.84
C ALA A 177 -2.34 11.20 -2.65
N GLU A 178 -3.00 12.29 -3.05
CA GLU A 178 -2.65 13.68 -2.79
C GLU A 178 -3.48 14.20 -1.61
N TYR A 179 -2.94 15.14 -0.84
CA TYR A 179 -3.53 15.61 0.41
C TYR A 179 -3.83 17.09 0.42
N TRP A 180 -4.75 17.47 1.31
CA TRP A 180 -5.09 18.87 1.59
C TRP A 180 -5.16 19.14 3.09
N THR A 181 -4.66 20.34 3.44
CA THR A 181 -5.04 21.06 4.66
C THR A 181 -6.49 21.47 4.54
N VAL A 182 -7.29 21.28 5.58
CA VAL A 182 -8.71 21.63 5.60
C VAL A 182 -8.95 22.57 6.77
N ASN A 183 -9.46 23.76 6.51
CA ASN A 183 -9.72 24.80 7.51
C ASN A 183 -8.50 25.01 8.45
N GLY A 184 -7.29 25.09 7.87
CA GLY A 184 -6.02 25.30 8.59
C GLY A 184 -5.44 24.04 9.30
N ARG A 185 -6.10 22.87 9.22
CA ARG A 185 -5.61 21.62 9.79
C ARG A 185 -5.01 20.74 8.71
N LYS A 186 -3.72 20.43 8.86
CA LYS A 186 -2.89 19.75 7.84
C LYS A 186 -3.35 18.31 7.58
N ASP A 187 -3.35 17.91 6.29
CA ASP A 187 -3.52 16.55 5.80
C ASP A 187 -4.81 15.84 6.30
N LEU A 188 -5.93 16.57 6.38
CA LEU A 188 -7.21 16.01 6.81
C LEU A 188 -8.08 15.46 5.68
N ALA A 189 -7.79 15.82 4.42
CA ALA A 189 -8.46 15.30 3.25
C ALA A 189 -7.46 14.74 2.25
N TRP A 190 -7.90 13.77 1.44
CA TRP A 190 -7.10 13.20 0.36
C TRP A 190 -7.96 12.82 -0.84
N SER A 191 -7.31 12.61 -1.98
CA SER A 191 -7.92 12.13 -3.21
C SER A 191 -6.92 11.29 -4.01
N TYR A 192 -7.42 10.35 -4.76
CA TYR A 192 -6.67 9.64 -5.79
C TYR A 192 -7.03 10.25 -7.15
N ARG A 193 -6.09 10.98 -7.78
CA ARG A 193 -6.35 11.60 -9.09
C ARG A 193 -6.45 10.53 -10.18
N THR A 194 -5.50 9.59 -10.17
CA THR A 194 -5.40 8.46 -11.08
C THR A 194 -5.25 7.18 -10.26
N PRO A 195 -6.35 6.64 -9.70
CA PRO A 195 -6.28 5.40 -8.91
C PRO A 195 -6.00 4.20 -9.81
N LEU A 196 -5.60 3.09 -9.20
CA LEU A 196 -5.47 1.81 -9.89
C LEU A 196 -6.84 1.35 -10.44
N PRO A 197 -6.86 0.48 -11.47
CA PRO A 197 -8.11 0.07 -12.15
C PRO A 197 -9.20 -0.42 -11.20
N GLU A 198 -8.86 -1.20 -10.18
CA GLU A 198 -9.81 -1.74 -9.20
C GLU A 198 -10.48 -0.65 -8.36
N SER A 199 -9.82 0.49 -8.22
CA SER A 199 -10.31 1.64 -7.44
C SER A 199 -10.76 2.82 -8.29
N ILE A 200 -10.98 2.64 -9.60
CA ILE A 200 -11.33 3.72 -10.54
C ILE A 200 -12.57 4.53 -10.11
N LYS A 201 -13.49 3.91 -9.38
CA LYS A 201 -14.71 4.57 -8.90
C LYS A 201 -14.48 5.73 -7.95
N ILE A 202 -13.29 5.84 -7.33
CA ILE A 202 -12.95 6.97 -6.46
C ILE A 202 -12.08 8.02 -7.15
N ALA A 203 -11.85 7.91 -8.46
CA ALA A 203 -11.02 8.84 -9.21
C ALA A 203 -11.47 10.29 -8.99
N GLY A 204 -10.59 11.13 -8.47
CA GLY A 204 -10.84 12.55 -8.24
C GLY A 204 -11.84 12.90 -7.14
N LEU A 205 -12.45 11.91 -6.47
CA LEU A 205 -13.31 12.15 -5.31
C LEU A 205 -12.45 12.47 -4.09
N VAL A 206 -13.01 13.23 -3.14
CA VAL A 206 -12.31 13.66 -1.91
C VAL A 206 -12.82 12.83 -0.72
N ALA A 207 -11.90 12.31 0.06
CA ALA A 207 -12.21 11.67 1.33
C ALA A 207 -11.58 12.44 2.51
N PHE A 208 -12.12 12.20 3.71
CA PHE A 208 -11.72 12.85 4.94
C PHE A 208 -11.46 11.82 6.03
N TYR A 209 -10.54 12.12 6.97
CA TYR A 209 -10.23 11.23 8.08
C TYR A 209 -11.37 11.17 9.11
N ASN A 210 -12.12 10.07 9.13
CA ASN A 210 -13.18 9.83 10.12
C ASN A 210 -12.65 9.87 11.56
N GLU A 211 -11.38 9.54 11.76
CA GLU A 211 -10.73 9.53 13.07
C GLU A 211 -10.57 10.92 13.66
N LYS A 212 -10.52 11.96 12.80
CA LYS A 212 -10.10 13.31 13.18
C LYS A 212 -11.18 14.36 13.01
N LEU A 213 -12.24 14.04 12.27
CA LEU A 213 -13.29 14.97 11.87
C LEU A 213 -14.66 14.48 12.29
N ASP A 214 -15.63 15.39 12.31
CA ASP A 214 -17.02 15.06 12.58
C ASP A 214 -17.71 14.74 11.26
N ILE A 215 -18.14 13.49 11.11
CA ILE A 215 -18.87 13.01 9.94
C ILE A 215 -20.28 12.63 10.40
N TYR A 216 -21.27 13.11 9.66
CA TYR A 216 -22.68 12.80 9.84
C TYR A 216 -23.17 12.00 8.63
N VAL A 217 -23.92 10.94 8.90
CA VAL A 217 -24.55 10.12 7.87
C VAL A 217 -26.04 10.07 8.12
N ASP A 218 -26.85 10.54 7.15
CA ASP A 218 -28.29 10.66 7.25
C ASP A 218 -28.76 11.49 8.46
N GLY A 219 -27.94 12.47 8.86
CA GLY A 219 -28.18 13.35 10.00
C GLY A 219 -27.61 12.88 11.34
N GLU A 220 -27.20 11.61 11.43
CA GLU A 220 -26.64 11.04 12.65
C GLU A 220 -25.12 11.15 12.68
N PRO A 221 -24.50 11.56 13.82
CA PRO A 221 -23.07 11.64 13.95
C PRO A 221 -22.44 10.23 13.97
N LEU A 222 -21.36 10.05 13.21
CA LEU A 222 -20.55 8.84 13.29
C LEU A 222 -19.58 8.92 14.47
N GLU A 223 -19.47 7.82 15.21
CA GLU A 223 -18.41 7.67 16.19
C GLU A 223 -17.05 7.67 15.47
N ARG A 224 -16.09 8.43 16.00
CA ARG A 224 -14.73 8.46 15.46
C ARG A 224 -14.04 7.12 15.71
N PRO A 225 -13.64 6.38 14.68
CA PRO A 225 -12.97 5.11 14.86
C PRO A 225 -11.55 5.31 15.42
N LYS A 226 -11.06 4.32 16.15
CA LYS A 226 -9.67 4.26 16.60
C LYS A 226 -8.90 3.34 15.66
N THR A 227 -7.97 3.92 14.89
CA THR A 227 -7.12 3.21 13.95
C THR A 227 -5.67 3.68 14.06
N LYS A 228 -4.78 3.14 13.23
CA LYS A 228 -3.41 3.62 13.10
C LYS A 228 -3.30 5.08 12.58
N PHE A 229 -4.42 5.67 12.16
CA PHE A 229 -4.49 7.05 11.64
C PHE A 229 -5.06 8.06 12.65
N SER A 230 -5.42 7.61 13.87
CA SER A 230 -5.97 8.46 14.94
C SER A 230 -4.96 9.45 15.50
#